data_0992c82214bfed3bce52b6320b02ad13
#
_entry.id   0992c82214bfed3bce52b6320b02ad13
#
_cell.length_a   1.000
_cell.length_b   1.000
_cell.length_c   1.000
_cell.angle_alpha   90.00
_cell.angle_beta   90.00
_cell.angle_gamma   90.00
#
_symmetry.space_group_name_H-M   'P 1'
#
loop_
_entity.id
_entity.type
_entity.pdbx_description
1 polymer ?
#
loop_
_entity_poly.entity_id
_entity_poly.type
_entity_poly.pdbx_seq_one_letter_code
_entity_poly.pdbx_strand_id
1 'polypeptide(L)'
;MKKRFAASAMILAMSAASVLSPLTAFADAEEQELNIAIFQGGYGDAYWNQMVELFEESHEGVKVNMTISPTIGDIIRPQIVAGNVPDFICLNDGGEDGVILSLIKEHALLNLNDVFDGENYAGTGTLRDDITDGILASSKCAPYGDGDIYLAPFNSGPQGLIYNKT
;
A
#
# COMPACT_ATOMS: atom_id res chain seq x y z
N MET A 1 -46.79 47.96 -4.51
CA MET A 1 -46.16 49.19 -5.01
C MET A 1 -44.87 48.87 -5.73
N LYS A 2 -44.86 49.23 -6.92
CA LYS A 2 -43.90 49.23 -8.01
C LYS A 2 -42.56 49.90 -7.59
N LYS A 3 -41.42 49.37 -8.01
CA LYS A 3 -40.48 50.09 -8.86
C LYS A 3 -39.36 49.19 -9.35
N ARG A 4 -39.34 49.00 -10.66
CA ARG A 4 -38.28 48.51 -11.52
C ARG A 4 -37.21 49.60 -11.64
N PHE A 5 -35.95 49.21 -11.72
CA PHE A 5 -34.96 49.98 -12.45
C PHE A 5 -34.03 49.01 -13.22
N ALA A 6 -34.11 49.14 -14.50
CA ALA A 6 -33.19 48.64 -15.49
C ALA A 6 -32.24 49.79 -15.87
N ALA A 7 -30.98 49.50 -16.13
CA ALA A 7 -30.06 50.24 -16.96
C ALA A 7 -28.75 49.43 -16.96
N SER A 8 -28.16 49.10 -17.93
CA SER A 8 -27.78 49.46 -19.27
C SER A 8 -26.35 48.99 -19.48
N ALA A 9 -26.18 48.29 -20.56
CA ALA A 9 -24.93 47.79 -21.09
C ALA A 9 -23.92 48.92 -21.35
N MET A 10 -22.62 48.59 -21.12
CA MET A 10 -21.55 49.32 -21.80
C MET A 10 -20.46 48.29 -22.17
N ILE A 11 -20.44 47.97 -23.45
CA ILE A 11 -19.40 47.24 -24.15
C ILE A 11 -18.22 48.24 -24.32
N LEU A 12 -17.07 47.90 -23.77
CA LEU A 12 -15.81 48.53 -24.20
C LEU A 12 -14.83 47.43 -24.59
N ALA A 13 -14.71 47.27 -25.89
CA ALA A 13 -13.65 46.45 -26.51
C ALA A 13 -12.33 47.18 -26.36
N MET A 14 -11.41 46.62 -25.63
CA MET A 14 -9.98 46.97 -25.70
C MET A 14 -9.19 45.70 -26.03
N SER A 15 -8.79 45.66 -27.30
CA SER A 15 -7.78 44.76 -27.82
C SER A 15 -6.41 45.13 -27.22
N ALA A 16 -5.94 44.27 -26.31
CA ALA A 16 -4.52 44.25 -25.94
C ALA A 16 -4.02 42.83 -26.19
N ALA A 17 -3.18 42.70 -27.21
CA ALA A 17 -2.41 41.50 -27.48
C ALA A 17 -1.42 41.32 -26.31
N SER A 18 -1.78 40.49 -25.36
CA SER A 18 -0.87 39.97 -24.36
C SER A 18 -0.27 38.69 -24.88
N VAL A 19 1.02 38.73 -25.12
CA VAL A 19 1.91 37.59 -25.36
C VAL A 19 1.64 36.53 -24.29
N LEU A 20 0.96 35.45 -24.66
CA LEU A 20 0.90 34.26 -23.82
C LEU A 20 2.29 33.62 -23.86
N SER A 21 3.12 33.97 -22.88
CA SER A 21 4.16 33.05 -22.48
C SER A 21 3.47 31.80 -21.87
N PRO A 22 3.77 30.58 -22.31
CA PRO A 22 3.34 29.43 -21.58
C PRO A 22 4.07 29.45 -20.23
N LEU A 23 3.36 29.90 -19.19
CA LEU A 23 3.75 29.61 -17.83
C LEU A 23 3.53 28.10 -17.70
N THR A 24 4.58 27.33 -17.94
CA THR A 24 4.64 25.95 -17.46
C THR A 24 4.56 26.07 -15.95
N ALA A 25 3.35 25.94 -15.43
CA ALA A 25 3.17 25.61 -14.05
C ALA A 25 3.83 24.23 -13.90
N PHE A 26 5.05 24.21 -13.40
CA PHE A 26 5.56 23.05 -12.68
C PHE A 26 4.62 22.97 -11.48
N ALA A 27 3.57 22.15 -11.59
CA ALA A 27 2.95 21.60 -10.42
C ALA A 27 4.10 20.84 -9.75
N ASP A 28 4.59 21.33 -8.61
CA ASP A 28 5.34 20.49 -7.70
C ASP A 28 4.45 19.28 -7.49
N ALA A 29 4.85 18.14 -8.03
CA ALA A 29 4.21 16.88 -7.70
C ALA A 29 4.40 16.76 -6.19
N GLU A 30 3.30 16.81 -5.42
CA GLU A 30 3.38 16.58 -3.98
C GLU A 30 4.07 15.23 -3.81
N GLU A 31 5.20 15.22 -3.10
CA GLU A 31 5.94 14.02 -2.79
C GLU A 31 4.99 13.10 -2.01
N GLN A 32 4.70 11.93 -2.57
CA GLN A 32 3.80 10.97 -1.96
C GLN A 32 4.58 10.11 -0.98
N GLU A 33 4.25 10.18 0.30
CA GLU A 33 4.90 9.37 1.33
C GLU A 33 4.16 8.05 1.53
N LEU A 34 4.93 6.94 1.56
CA LEU A 34 4.47 5.62 1.98
C LEU A 34 5.14 5.23 3.29
N ASN A 35 4.33 4.96 4.31
CA ASN A 35 4.81 4.51 5.61
C ASN A 35 4.69 2.99 5.70
N ILE A 36 5.83 2.30 5.80
CA ILE A 36 5.86 0.83 5.85
C ILE A 36 6.45 0.33 7.16
N ALA A 37 5.85 -0.73 7.68
CA ALA A 37 6.25 -1.37 8.93
C ALA A 37 6.64 -2.82 8.69
N ILE A 38 7.90 -3.17 8.97
CA ILE A 38 8.50 -4.44 8.61
C ILE A 38 9.04 -5.17 9.84
N PHE A 39 8.70 -6.45 9.96
CA PHE A 39 9.33 -7.34 10.93
C PHE A 39 10.77 -7.66 10.51
N GLN A 40 11.70 -7.36 11.39
CA GLN A 40 13.11 -7.70 11.19
C GLN A 40 13.35 -9.15 11.59
N GLY A 41 13.23 -10.05 10.61
CA GLY A 41 13.48 -11.47 10.77
C GLY A 41 14.85 -11.91 10.24
N GLY A 42 14.98 -13.19 9.91
CA GLY A 42 16.23 -13.80 9.42
C GLY A 42 16.78 -13.26 8.10
N TYR A 43 15.98 -12.52 7.35
CA TYR A 43 16.41 -11.86 6.10
C TYR A 43 17.20 -10.56 6.35
N GLY A 44 17.18 -10.05 7.59
CA GLY A 44 17.80 -8.79 7.93
C GLY A 44 17.11 -7.58 7.30
N ASP A 45 17.78 -6.43 7.34
CA ASP A 45 17.30 -5.16 6.80
C ASP A 45 17.82 -4.85 5.39
N ALA A 46 18.93 -5.45 4.98
CA ALA A 46 19.55 -5.20 3.68
C ALA A 46 18.61 -5.48 2.49
N TYR A 47 17.85 -6.58 2.57
CA TYR A 47 16.86 -6.93 1.56
C TYR A 47 15.78 -5.83 1.43
N TRP A 48 15.23 -5.39 2.54
CA TRP A 48 14.17 -4.38 2.54
C TRP A 48 14.67 -3.00 2.09
N ASN A 49 15.89 -2.62 2.50
CA ASN A 49 16.51 -1.38 2.04
C ASN A 49 16.67 -1.37 0.51
N GLN A 50 17.13 -2.48 -0.06
CA GLN A 50 17.25 -2.62 -1.51
C GLN A 50 15.89 -2.56 -2.21
N MET A 51 14.86 -3.19 -1.64
CA MET A 51 13.49 -3.13 -2.21
C MET A 51 12.93 -1.71 -2.19
N VAL A 52 13.15 -0.96 -1.11
CA VAL A 52 12.74 0.44 -1.02
C VAL A 52 13.45 1.29 -2.06
N GLU A 53 14.77 1.13 -2.21
CA GLU A 53 15.58 1.86 -3.20
C GLU A 53 15.05 1.60 -4.63
N LEU A 54 14.86 0.35 -5.01
CA LEU A 54 14.32 -0.03 -6.32
C LEU A 54 12.89 0.50 -6.56
N PHE A 55 12.08 0.53 -5.50
CA PHE A 55 10.72 1.06 -5.59
C PHE A 55 10.72 2.57 -5.80
N GLU A 56 11.49 3.32 -5.03
CA GLU A 56 11.64 4.77 -5.18
C GLU A 56 12.22 5.14 -6.56
N GLU A 57 13.19 4.37 -7.06
CA GLU A 57 13.76 4.57 -8.41
C GLU A 57 12.73 4.35 -9.53
N SER A 58 11.79 3.44 -9.33
CA SER A 58 10.76 3.12 -10.35
C SER A 58 9.49 3.96 -10.22
N HIS A 59 9.32 4.71 -9.11
CA HIS A 59 8.14 5.52 -8.82
C HIS A 59 8.56 6.95 -8.43
N GLU A 60 8.83 7.76 -9.45
CA GLU A 60 9.25 9.15 -9.26
C GLU A 60 8.21 9.93 -8.45
N GLY A 61 8.66 10.67 -7.43
CA GLY A 61 7.80 11.46 -6.54
C GLY A 61 7.21 10.64 -5.37
N VAL A 62 7.61 9.37 -5.20
CA VAL A 62 7.24 8.57 -4.03
C VAL A 62 8.42 8.45 -3.08
N LYS A 63 8.16 8.68 -1.78
CA LYS A 63 9.12 8.49 -0.69
C LYS A 63 8.65 7.41 0.26
N VAL A 64 9.51 6.44 0.57
CA VAL A 64 9.18 5.34 1.47
C VAL A 64 9.81 5.56 2.84
N ASN A 65 8.98 5.71 3.86
CA ASN A 65 9.39 5.78 5.27
C ASN A 65 9.28 4.39 5.90
N MET A 66 10.40 3.69 5.99
CA MET A 66 10.42 2.33 6.51
C MET A 66 10.77 2.28 8.00
N THR A 67 9.90 1.65 8.79
CA THR A 67 10.21 1.22 10.17
C THR A 67 10.44 -0.28 10.19
N ILE A 68 11.65 -0.71 10.54
CA ILE A 68 12.02 -2.13 10.65
C ILE A 68 12.47 -2.44 12.07
N SER A 69 11.91 -3.50 12.67
CA SER A 69 12.22 -3.89 14.04
C SER A 69 11.86 -5.35 14.30
N PRO A 70 12.60 -6.07 15.15
CA PRO A 70 12.18 -7.39 15.63
C PRO A 70 10.95 -7.34 16.55
N THR A 71 10.60 -6.16 17.08
CA THR A 71 9.42 -5.92 17.92
C THR A 71 8.46 -4.93 17.25
N ILE A 72 8.34 -4.99 15.95
CA ILE A 72 7.54 -4.04 15.16
C ILE A 72 6.07 -3.99 15.61
N GLY A 73 5.51 -5.11 16.03
CA GLY A 73 4.15 -5.20 16.54
C GLY A 73 3.88 -4.26 17.73
N ASP A 74 4.85 -4.14 18.66
CA ASP A 74 4.74 -3.23 19.81
C ASP A 74 4.79 -1.76 19.38
N ILE A 75 5.52 -1.47 18.30
CA ILE A 75 5.67 -0.12 17.78
C ILE A 75 4.39 0.32 17.05
N ILE A 76 3.83 -0.53 16.20
CA ILE A 76 2.68 -0.15 15.35
C ILE A 76 1.34 -0.24 16.08
N ARG A 77 1.20 -1.11 17.08
CA ARG A 77 -0.06 -1.26 17.83
C ARG A 77 -0.62 0.06 18.37
N PRO A 78 0.15 0.88 19.12
CA PRO A 78 -0.33 2.17 19.58
C PRO A 78 -0.59 3.15 18.43
N GLN A 79 0.15 3.06 17.32
CA GLN A 79 -0.09 3.88 16.13
C GLN A 79 -1.43 3.54 15.49
N ILE A 80 -1.74 2.25 15.31
CA ILE A 80 -3.02 1.78 14.78
C ILE A 80 -4.18 2.25 15.65
N VAL A 81 -4.06 2.12 16.97
CA VAL A 81 -5.09 2.59 17.92
C VAL A 81 -5.28 4.11 17.85
N ALA A 82 -4.24 4.87 17.57
CA ALA A 82 -4.31 6.32 17.39
C ALA A 82 -4.80 6.74 15.99
N GLY A 83 -5.07 5.80 15.09
CA GLY A 83 -5.49 6.07 13.71
C GLY A 83 -4.35 6.34 12.73
N ASN A 84 -3.09 6.18 13.16
CA ASN A 84 -1.90 6.34 12.33
C ASN A 84 -1.45 4.96 11.80
N VAL A 85 -2.22 4.40 10.89
CA VAL A 85 -1.96 3.07 10.34
C VAL A 85 -0.90 3.17 9.25
N PRO A 86 0.16 2.32 9.29
CA PRO A 86 1.08 2.22 8.16
C PRO A 86 0.37 1.76 6.88
N ASP A 87 0.82 2.25 5.73
CA ASP A 87 0.25 1.90 4.43
C ASP A 87 0.54 0.45 4.04
N PHE A 88 1.68 -0.08 4.50
CA PHE A 88 2.07 -1.47 4.31
C PHE A 88 2.63 -2.05 5.59
N ILE A 89 2.19 -3.26 5.94
CA ILE A 89 2.62 -3.97 7.15
C ILE A 89 3.07 -5.38 6.78
N CYS A 90 4.32 -5.72 7.06
CA CYS A 90 4.86 -7.06 6.91
C CYS A 90 5.24 -7.62 8.29
N LEU A 91 4.48 -8.59 8.78
CA LEU A 91 4.67 -9.22 10.08
C LEU A 91 4.97 -10.70 9.92
N ASN A 92 5.61 -11.29 10.93
CA ASN A 92 5.76 -12.72 11.01
C ASN A 92 4.44 -13.36 11.53
N ASP A 93 3.98 -14.39 10.84
CA ASP A 93 2.77 -15.15 11.19
C ASP A 93 2.81 -15.82 12.58
N GLY A 94 4.01 -15.98 13.14
CA GLY A 94 4.23 -16.88 14.27
C GLY A 94 4.25 -16.26 15.66
N GLY A 95 4.02 -14.98 15.84
CA GLY A 95 4.22 -14.55 17.20
C GLY A 95 4.16 -13.10 17.55
N GLU A 96 4.06 -12.25 16.58
CA GLU A 96 4.04 -10.84 16.92
C GLU A 96 2.65 -10.41 17.40
N ASP A 97 2.35 -10.87 18.61
CA ASP A 97 1.46 -10.23 19.55
C ASP A 97 0.01 -10.01 19.10
N GLY A 98 -0.48 -10.84 18.19
CA GLY A 98 -1.87 -10.79 17.80
C GLY A 98 -2.30 -9.52 17.08
N VAL A 99 -1.37 -8.72 16.52
CA VAL A 99 -1.73 -7.55 15.70
C VAL A 99 -2.54 -7.99 14.50
N ILE A 100 -2.04 -8.98 13.73
CA ILE A 100 -2.76 -9.53 12.58
C ILE A 100 -4.13 -10.08 13.01
N LEU A 101 -4.18 -10.85 14.11
CA LEU A 101 -5.43 -11.41 14.62
C LEU A 101 -6.43 -10.33 15.06
N SER A 102 -5.94 -9.21 15.62
CA SER A 102 -6.81 -8.08 15.95
C SER A 102 -7.38 -7.43 14.70
N LEU A 103 -6.54 -7.16 13.70
CA LEU A 103 -6.96 -6.58 12.43
C LEU A 103 -7.99 -7.48 11.70
N ILE A 104 -7.78 -8.81 11.73
CA ILE A 104 -8.75 -9.77 11.20
C ILE A 104 -10.09 -9.68 11.96
N LYS A 105 -10.08 -9.71 13.29
CA LYS A 105 -11.29 -9.65 14.10
C LYS A 105 -12.07 -8.35 13.92
N GLU A 106 -11.38 -7.26 13.67
CA GLU A 106 -11.97 -5.94 13.47
C GLU A 106 -12.35 -5.67 12.01
N HIS A 107 -12.14 -6.64 11.11
CA HIS A 107 -12.34 -6.47 9.67
C HIS A 107 -11.62 -5.23 9.10
N ALA A 108 -10.42 -4.97 9.61
CA ALA A 108 -9.62 -3.80 9.28
C ALA A 108 -8.60 -4.04 8.15
N LEU A 109 -8.67 -5.19 7.48
CA LEU A 109 -7.79 -5.55 6.36
C LEU A 109 -8.41 -5.13 5.03
N LEU A 110 -7.57 -4.63 4.13
CA LEU A 110 -7.97 -4.30 2.77
C LEU A 110 -8.14 -5.59 1.94
N ASN A 111 -9.18 -5.63 1.10
CA ASN A 111 -9.33 -6.68 0.10
C ASN A 111 -8.23 -6.50 -0.97
N LEU A 112 -7.49 -7.55 -1.24
CA LEU A 112 -6.34 -7.56 -2.14
C LEU A 112 -6.62 -8.24 -3.49
N ASN A 113 -7.87 -8.59 -3.79
CA ASN A 113 -8.20 -9.28 -5.04
C ASN A 113 -7.70 -8.51 -6.26
N ASP A 114 -7.96 -7.21 -6.32
CA ASP A 114 -7.53 -6.36 -7.46
C ASP A 114 -6.00 -6.37 -7.64
N VAL A 115 -5.25 -6.47 -6.53
CA VAL A 115 -3.79 -6.57 -6.57
C VAL A 115 -3.36 -7.90 -7.17
N PHE A 116 -3.96 -9.01 -6.72
CA PHE A 116 -3.61 -10.35 -7.19
C PHE A 116 -4.13 -10.65 -8.60
N ASP A 117 -5.21 -10.01 -9.03
CA ASP A 117 -5.77 -10.11 -10.38
C ASP A 117 -5.10 -9.14 -11.37
N GLY A 118 -4.27 -8.22 -10.86
CA GLY A 118 -3.45 -7.32 -11.64
C GLY A 118 -2.32 -8.04 -12.39
N GLU A 119 -1.76 -7.39 -13.41
CA GLU A 119 -0.66 -7.91 -14.20
C GLU A 119 0.58 -8.15 -13.33
N ASN A 120 1.23 -9.28 -13.51
CA ASN A 120 2.48 -9.58 -12.80
C ASN A 120 3.65 -8.75 -13.38
N TYR A 121 4.74 -8.65 -12.62
CA TYR A 121 5.91 -7.86 -13.01
C TYR A 121 6.51 -8.26 -14.37
N ALA A 122 6.36 -9.52 -14.79
CA ALA A 122 6.85 -10.02 -16.07
C ALA A 122 5.93 -9.70 -17.25
N GLY A 123 4.72 -9.18 -17.03
CA GLY A 123 3.73 -8.90 -18.08
C GLY A 123 3.22 -10.16 -18.79
N THR A 124 3.25 -11.32 -18.12
CA THR A 124 2.91 -12.62 -18.71
C THR A 124 1.65 -13.26 -18.16
N GLY A 125 1.02 -12.63 -17.17
CA GLY A 125 -0.18 -13.12 -16.50
C GLY A 125 -0.50 -12.24 -15.29
N THR A 126 -1.26 -12.77 -14.35
CA THR A 126 -1.61 -12.09 -13.11
C THR A 126 -0.62 -12.44 -12.00
N LEU A 127 -0.56 -11.61 -10.95
CA LEU A 127 0.20 -11.94 -9.75
C LEU A 127 -0.32 -13.23 -9.10
N ARG A 128 -1.61 -13.51 -9.22
CA ARG A 128 -2.23 -14.76 -8.75
C ARG A 128 -1.63 -15.99 -9.42
N ASP A 129 -1.34 -15.93 -10.71
CA ASP A 129 -0.77 -17.03 -11.48
C ASP A 129 0.66 -17.40 -11.04
N ASP A 130 1.37 -16.46 -10.41
CA ASP A 130 2.70 -16.66 -9.87
C ASP A 130 2.70 -17.35 -8.50
N ILE A 131 1.54 -17.44 -7.85
CA ILE A 131 1.42 -18.04 -6.52
C ILE A 131 1.01 -19.50 -6.65
N THR A 132 1.70 -20.38 -5.93
CA THR A 132 1.38 -21.81 -5.89
C THR A 132 -0.08 -22.05 -5.51
N ASP A 133 -0.72 -22.96 -6.23
CA ASP A 133 -2.12 -23.36 -6.01
C ASP A 133 -2.43 -23.66 -4.54
N GLY A 134 -3.58 -23.17 -4.09
CA GLY A 134 -4.09 -23.39 -2.73
C GLY A 134 -3.53 -22.45 -1.65
N ILE A 135 -2.44 -21.73 -1.91
CA ILE A 135 -1.89 -20.79 -0.90
C ILE A 135 -2.86 -19.63 -0.66
N LEU A 136 -3.32 -18.98 -1.70
CA LEU A 136 -4.22 -17.83 -1.59
C LEU A 136 -5.60 -18.21 -1.03
N ALA A 137 -6.05 -19.42 -1.26
CA ALA A 137 -7.30 -19.96 -0.69
C ALA A 137 -7.16 -20.45 0.76
N SER A 138 -5.96 -20.42 1.33
CA SER A 138 -5.74 -20.81 2.72
C SER A 138 -6.40 -19.83 3.68
N SER A 139 -6.77 -20.28 4.87
CA SER A 139 -7.29 -19.42 5.94
C SER A 139 -6.29 -18.36 6.42
N LYS A 140 -5.04 -18.45 6.00
CA LYS A 140 -4.02 -17.44 6.27
C LYS A 140 -4.11 -16.25 5.32
N CYS A 141 -4.46 -16.49 4.06
CA CYS A 141 -4.63 -15.42 3.08
C CYS A 141 -6.09 -14.96 2.97
N ALA A 142 -7.05 -15.89 3.17
CA ALA A 142 -8.49 -15.64 3.12
C ALA A 142 -9.15 -15.94 4.51
N PRO A 143 -8.91 -15.10 5.53
CA PRO A 143 -9.27 -15.40 6.91
C PRO A 143 -10.77 -15.36 7.20
N TYR A 144 -11.56 -14.71 6.35
CA TYR A 144 -13.01 -14.54 6.57
C TYR A 144 -13.87 -15.64 5.95
N GLY A 145 -13.28 -16.52 5.12
CA GLY A 145 -14.00 -17.62 4.48
C GLY A 145 -14.97 -17.18 3.38
N ASP A 146 -14.87 -15.94 2.92
CA ASP A 146 -15.64 -15.37 1.80
C ASP A 146 -15.00 -15.66 0.43
N GLY A 147 -13.76 -16.18 0.43
CA GLY A 147 -12.98 -16.47 -0.77
C GLY A 147 -12.10 -15.31 -1.22
N ASP A 148 -12.19 -14.18 -0.57
CA ASP A 148 -11.40 -12.98 -0.87
C ASP A 148 -10.05 -13.00 -0.14
N ILE A 149 -9.04 -12.36 -0.74
CA ILE A 149 -7.67 -12.31 -0.25
C ILE A 149 -7.47 -11.02 0.55
N TYR A 150 -6.96 -11.15 1.78
CA TYR A 150 -6.69 -10.02 2.68
C TYR A 150 -5.27 -9.98 3.20
N LEU A 151 -4.54 -11.10 3.07
CA LEU A 151 -3.15 -11.21 3.48
C LEU A 151 -2.32 -11.79 2.34
N ALA A 152 -1.24 -11.11 2.00
CA ALA A 152 -0.31 -11.55 0.98
C ALA A 152 0.75 -12.48 1.59
N PRO A 153 1.04 -13.64 0.98
CA PRO A 153 2.10 -14.51 1.43
C PRO A 153 3.46 -13.93 1.04
N PHE A 154 4.35 -13.71 2.02
CA PHE A 154 5.72 -13.27 1.73
C PHE A 154 6.62 -14.45 1.35
N ASN A 155 6.45 -15.59 2.01
CA ASN A 155 7.13 -16.84 1.69
C ASN A 155 6.28 -18.05 2.07
N SER A 156 6.62 -19.20 1.51
CA SER A 156 6.05 -20.48 1.90
C SER A 156 7.17 -21.42 2.33
N GLY A 157 7.26 -21.69 3.62
CA GLY A 157 8.22 -22.60 4.20
C GLY A 157 7.53 -23.86 4.76
N PRO A 158 7.46 -24.98 4.02
CA PRO A 158 6.90 -26.21 4.56
C PRO A 158 7.76 -26.70 5.73
N GLN A 159 7.12 -26.91 6.87
CA GLN A 159 7.76 -27.49 8.05
C GLN A 159 7.36 -28.96 8.18
N GLY A 160 8.31 -29.80 8.52
CA GLY A 160 8.10 -31.21 8.72
C GLY A 160 8.94 -31.78 9.85
N LEU A 161 8.55 -32.93 10.35
CA LEU A 161 9.33 -33.69 11.31
C LEU A 161 10.32 -34.58 10.56
N ILE A 162 11.59 -34.45 10.89
CA ILE A 162 12.65 -35.34 10.42
C ILE A 162 12.95 -36.31 11.55
N TYR A 163 12.83 -37.60 11.33
CA TYR A 163 13.17 -38.64 12.30
C TYR A 163 14.13 -39.66 11.72
N ASN A 164 15.02 -40.18 12.57
CA ASN A 164 15.91 -41.27 12.20
C ASN A 164 15.14 -42.59 12.23
N LYS A 165 15.20 -43.35 11.16
CA LYS A 165 14.46 -44.61 10.98
C LYS A 165 15.34 -45.84 11.22
N THR A 166 16.51 -45.70 11.85
CA THR A 166 17.37 -46.85 12.24
C THR A 166 16.86 -47.53 13.49
#